data_c8ad9477f2167d24f0082275624ea21f
#
_entry.id   c8ad9477f2167d24f0082275624ea21f
#
_cell.length_a   1.000
_cell.length_b   1.000
_cell.length_c   1.000
_cell.angle_alpha   90.00
_cell.angle_beta   90.00
_cell.angle_gamma   90.00
#
_symmetry.space_group_name_H-M   'P 1'
#
loop_
_entity.id
_entity.type
_entity.pdbx_description
1 polymer ?
#
loop_
_entity_poly.entity_id
_entity_poly.type
_entity_poly.pdbx_seq_one_letter_code
_entity_poly.pdbx_strand_id
1 'polypeptide(L)'
;MKTGWGVVQDIVGKVAAVRDPDNPEARAEAMTDPETWWEANTSEPLGYSALLAAAAPKPASRQAMLAEYFEPEEGQDDSKGPTAAHRAIAQLVKRGSIRVILTTNFDRLTERALQEVGISPQVISRPEQIKGIKPLAHSQVTVIKLHGDYADLEQRNTVDELETYPDELQGLLQRVLDEYGLIVCGWSADWDKALVRTVEGTRPRRYPLFWSQYGRFSDAARRLTTQHDAVVINGKSADELFTDLVRRVEALDHLTTAPITRDVAVVQLKRALPDPLRRIELFDLVDQAVTQIIDRSTPEHKLVSATPTAWADTFGSNVRGYRADSDTVLHLLANGVFHDNGTHDHVWQRAVERLVRLRDTTPGRYNEYLEKLRHLPALLAVWTIGVAAVLSHREELLARILYRPEWATPYSGHDRQGPAWYLNPNRVLEVEGMHAMHPSGDGGKFLYPQSNWLKHTLREPFRLVEPSDIAYHEACARFEFLASMIAMDTDIDFRAYPWAGEFLLDSTWGYDNNLAAAIEGELTDMWPLLAAGAFGGELPRAQEALTALTGWRGKHGRRW
;
A
#
# COMPACT_ATOMS: atom_id res chain seq x y z
N MET A 1 21.37 -12.93 20.09
CA MET A 1 21.09 -12.59 21.49
C MET A 1 20.63 -13.83 22.23
N LYS A 2 21.07 -14.04 23.50
CA LYS A 2 20.59 -15.16 24.31
C LYS A 2 19.11 -14.94 24.68
N THR A 3 18.31 -15.99 24.72
CA THR A 3 16.94 -15.94 25.25
C THR A 3 16.97 -15.64 26.75
N GLY A 4 15.86 -15.18 27.34
CA GLY A 4 15.80 -14.98 28.81
C GLY A 4 16.27 -16.20 29.60
N TRP A 5 15.87 -17.41 29.16
CA TRP A 5 16.36 -18.66 29.72
C TRP A 5 17.87 -18.87 29.50
N GLY A 6 18.40 -18.55 28.34
CA GLY A 6 19.84 -18.63 28.07
C GLY A 6 20.67 -17.65 28.89
N VAL A 7 20.11 -16.53 29.33
CA VAL A 7 20.72 -15.61 30.31
C VAL A 7 20.71 -16.24 31.70
N VAL A 8 19.60 -16.85 32.11
CA VAL A 8 19.53 -17.60 33.40
C VAL A 8 20.60 -18.69 33.46
N GLN A 9 20.69 -19.53 32.43
CA GLN A 9 21.70 -20.59 32.34
C GLN A 9 23.14 -20.04 32.48
N ASP A 10 23.45 -18.96 31.81
CA ASP A 10 24.79 -18.37 31.85
C ASP A 10 25.12 -17.75 33.21
N ILE A 11 24.15 -17.10 33.86
CA ILE A 11 24.34 -16.53 35.20
C ILE A 11 24.49 -17.64 36.26
N VAL A 12 23.68 -18.71 36.19
CA VAL A 12 23.84 -19.88 37.06
C VAL A 12 25.24 -20.48 36.89
N GLY A 13 25.70 -20.63 35.64
CA GLY A 13 27.07 -21.08 35.36
C GLY A 13 28.15 -20.14 35.91
N LYS A 14 27.95 -18.79 35.85
CA LYS A 14 28.88 -17.82 36.49
C LYS A 14 28.89 -17.96 38.01
N VAL A 15 27.72 -18.17 38.63
CA VAL A 15 27.62 -18.43 40.10
C VAL A 15 28.34 -19.72 40.48
N ALA A 16 28.17 -20.79 39.71
CA ALA A 16 28.85 -22.07 39.92
C ALA A 16 30.38 -21.90 39.82
N ALA A 17 30.89 -21.21 38.81
CA ALA A 17 32.32 -20.97 38.66
C ALA A 17 32.91 -20.11 39.79
N VAL A 18 32.15 -19.20 40.41
CA VAL A 18 32.61 -18.39 41.54
C VAL A 18 32.61 -19.22 42.83
N ARG A 19 31.67 -20.15 42.98
CA ARG A 19 31.58 -21.02 44.18
C ARG A 19 32.62 -22.13 44.20
N ASP A 20 32.93 -22.68 43.05
CA ASP A 20 33.94 -23.73 42.88
C ASP A 20 34.93 -23.40 41.76
N PRO A 21 35.88 -22.50 42.04
CA PRO A 21 36.84 -22.00 41.03
C PRO A 21 37.80 -23.09 40.50
N ASP A 22 38.02 -24.12 41.30
CA ASP A 22 38.95 -25.22 41.00
C ASP A 22 38.33 -26.34 40.12
N ASN A 23 37.01 -26.27 39.89
CA ASN A 23 36.29 -27.25 39.08
C ASN A 23 35.80 -26.62 37.74
N PRO A 24 36.55 -26.81 36.63
CA PRO A 24 36.15 -26.25 35.34
C PRO A 24 34.86 -26.86 34.76
N GLU A 25 34.42 -28.02 35.23
CA GLU A 25 33.20 -28.68 34.77
C GLU A 25 31.96 -28.17 35.50
N ALA A 26 32.10 -27.58 36.70
CA ALA A 26 30.99 -27.07 37.50
C ALA A 26 30.12 -26.06 36.75
N ARG A 27 30.76 -25.20 35.91
CA ARG A 27 30.02 -24.26 35.07
C ARG A 27 29.16 -24.95 34.01
N ALA A 28 29.71 -26.00 33.37
CA ALA A 28 29.00 -26.71 32.29
C ALA A 28 27.82 -27.53 32.88
N GLU A 29 28.01 -28.18 34.00
CA GLU A 29 26.97 -28.91 34.72
C GLU A 29 25.83 -27.99 35.15
N ALA A 30 26.14 -26.87 35.76
CA ALA A 30 25.17 -25.85 36.19
C ALA A 30 24.39 -25.23 35.03
N MET A 31 25.01 -25.07 33.86
CA MET A 31 24.33 -24.56 32.66
C MET A 31 23.43 -25.61 32.00
N THR A 32 23.70 -26.90 32.17
CA THR A 32 22.93 -27.99 31.55
C THR A 32 21.56 -28.17 32.25
N ASP A 33 21.56 -28.16 33.59
CA ASP A 33 20.35 -28.24 34.40
C ASP A 33 20.40 -27.20 35.52
N PRO A 34 20.12 -25.93 35.23
CA PRO A 34 20.27 -24.83 36.17
C PRO A 34 19.28 -24.90 37.35
N GLU A 35 18.10 -25.48 37.16
CA GLU A 35 17.09 -25.64 38.22
C GLU A 35 17.57 -26.61 39.26
N THR A 36 17.91 -27.82 38.86
CA THR A 36 18.40 -28.87 39.77
C THR A 36 19.71 -28.44 40.45
N TRP A 37 20.64 -27.83 39.71
CA TRP A 37 21.88 -27.33 40.29
C TRP A 37 21.62 -26.25 41.35
N TRP A 38 20.70 -25.31 41.06
CA TRP A 38 20.38 -24.22 41.97
C TRP A 38 19.74 -24.71 43.25
N GLU A 39 18.74 -25.60 43.17
CA GLU A 39 18.08 -26.23 44.33
C GLU A 39 19.06 -27.02 45.21
N ALA A 40 20.03 -27.72 44.61
CA ALA A 40 21.03 -28.46 45.33
C ALA A 40 22.07 -27.58 46.04
N ASN A 41 22.30 -26.36 45.56
CA ASN A 41 23.39 -25.49 46.03
C ASN A 41 22.91 -24.22 46.73
N THR A 42 21.60 -23.95 46.79
CA THR A 42 21.04 -22.74 47.42
C THR A 42 19.80 -23.10 48.25
N SER A 43 19.47 -22.29 49.25
CA SER A 43 18.25 -22.46 50.04
C SER A 43 17.04 -21.70 49.47
N GLU A 44 17.25 -20.92 48.42
CA GLU A 44 16.20 -20.12 47.78
C GLU A 44 15.79 -20.76 46.46
N PRO A 45 14.49 -20.68 46.08
CA PRO A 45 14.07 -21.16 44.78
C PRO A 45 14.76 -20.36 43.65
N LEU A 46 15.03 -21.02 42.51
CA LEU A 46 15.59 -20.35 41.35
C LEU A 46 14.64 -19.26 40.90
N GLY A 47 15.13 -18.03 40.87
CA GLY A 47 14.40 -16.86 40.42
C GLY A 47 15.38 -15.76 40.03
N TYR A 48 14.95 -14.85 39.17
CA TYR A 48 15.83 -13.80 38.66
C TYR A 48 16.47 -12.95 39.77
N SER A 49 15.72 -12.69 40.85
CA SER A 49 16.18 -11.92 42.00
C SER A 49 17.26 -12.64 42.80
N ALA A 50 17.01 -13.88 43.16
CA ALA A 50 17.97 -14.72 43.91
C ALA A 50 19.24 -14.92 43.08
N LEU A 51 19.07 -15.14 41.78
CA LEU A 51 20.16 -15.29 40.80
C LEU A 51 21.05 -14.06 40.72
N LEU A 52 20.43 -12.88 40.51
CA LEU A 52 21.15 -11.61 40.42
C LEU A 52 21.81 -11.22 41.75
N ALA A 53 21.14 -11.50 42.87
CA ALA A 53 21.71 -11.26 44.22
C ALA A 53 22.94 -12.15 44.49
N ALA A 54 22.89 -13.42 44.05
CA ALA A 54 24.00 -14.34 44.19
C ALA A 54 25.18 -14.02 43.27
N ALA A 55 24.90 -13.61 42.01
CA ALA A 55 25.92 -13.30 41.03
C ALA A 55 26.57 -11.92 41.25
N ALA A 56 25.78 -10.93 41.69
CA ALA A 56 26.24 -9.56 41.88
C ALA A 56 25.50 -8.88 43.06
N PRO A 57 26.03 -8.94 44.28
CA PRO A 57 25.37 -8.42 45.48
C PRO A 57 25.15 -6.90 45.47
N LYS A 58 25.98 -6.14 44.73
CA LYS A 58 25.88 -4.68 44.67
C LYS A 58 25.07 -4.21 43.43
N PRO A 59 24.17 -3.21 43.55
CA PRO A 59 23.37 -2.72 42.45
C PRO A 59 24.18 -2.32 41.20
N ALA A 60 25.29 -1.62 41.38
CA ALA A 60 26.16 -1.24 40.26
C ALA A 60 26.80 -2.45 39.53
N SER A 61 27.15 -3.52 40.29
CA SER A 61 27.68 -4.74 39.68
C SER A 61 26.61 -5.52 38.93
N ARG A 62 25.35 -5.47 39.39
CA ARG A 62 24.21 -6.06 38.69
C ARG A 62 23.95 -5.36 37.37
N GLN A 63 23.95 -4.04 37.40
CA GLN A 63 23.78 -3.24 36.18
C GLN A 63 24.89 -3.51 35.16
N ALA A 64 26.16 -3.53 35.59
CA ALA A 64 27.28 -3.83 34.70
C ALA A 64 27.17 -5.23 34.08
N MET A 65 26.78 -6.22 34.89
CA MET A 65 26.58 -7.58 34.41
C MET A 65 25.43 -7.71 33.42
N LEU A 66 24.32 -7.00 33.64
CA LEU A 66 23.19 -6.99 32.70
C LEU A 66 23.51 -6.22 31.43
N ALA A 67 24.24 -5.10 31.54
CA ALA A 67 24.69 -4.33 30.36
C ALA A 67 25.51 -5.20 29.39
N GLU A 68 26.36 -6.11 29.93
CA GLU A 68 27.13 -7.06 29.13
C GLU A 68 26.27 -7.92 28.19
N TYR A 69 25.02 -8.23 28.59
CA TYR A 69 24.08 -9.01 27.76
C TYR A 69 23.31 -8.15 26.76
N PHE A 70 23.07 -6.87 27.03
CA PHE A 70 22.12 -6.03 26.29
C PHE A 70 22.77 -4.91 25.49
N GLU A 71 23.99 -4.47 25.87
CA GLU A 71 24.71 -3.45 25.11
C GLU A 71 25.59 -4.07 24.03
N PRO A 72 25.65 -3.46 22.82
CA PRO A 72 26.54 -3.93 21.76
C PRO A 72 28.00 -3.75 22.20
N GLU A 73 28.86 -4.70 21.83
CA GLU A 73 30.30 -4.55 21.98
C GLU A 73 30.82 -3.52 20.95
N GLU A 74 31.78 -2.67 21.35
CA GLU A 74 32.39 -1.70 20.45
C GLU A 74 32.92 -2.40 19.19
N GLY A 75 32.32 -2.08 18.01
CA GLY A 75 32.72 -2.63 16.72
C GLY A 75 31.90 -3.83 16.20
N GLN A 76 30.87 -4.32 16.92
CA GLN A 76 29.92 -5.36 16.45
C GLN A 76 28.51 -4.78 16.38
N ASP A 77 28.17 -4.17 15.30
CA ASP A 77 27.03 -3.25 15.18
C ASP A 77 25.63 -3.89 15.18
N ASP A 78 25.45 -5.21 15.08
CA ASP A 78 24.10 -5.80 14.93
C ASP A 78 23.78 -7.08 15.72
N SER A 79 24.71 -7.65 16.46
CA SER A 79 24.49 -8.94 17.15
C SER A 79 23.51 -8.85 18.33
N LYS A 80 23.27 -7.64 18.86
CA LYS A 80 22.39 -7.35 20.01
C LYS A 80 21.28 -6.33 19.66
N GLY A 81 20.87 -6.27 18.38
CA GLY A 81 19.80 -5.41 17.88
C GLY A 81 18.40 -6.02 18.02
N PRO A 82 17.32 -5.25 17.71
CA PRO A 82 15.96 -5.76 17.67
C PRO A 82 15.82 -6.94 16.71
N THR A 83 15.10 -7.98 17.14
CA THR A 83 14.81 -9.16 16.31
C THR A 83 13.68 -8.87 15.31
N ALA A 84 13.37 -9.81 14.41
CA ALA A 84 12.26 -9.70 13.49
C ALA A 84 10.91 -9.50 14.23
N ALA A 85 10.72 -10.15 15.40
CA ALA A 85 9.54 -9.96 16.24
C ALA A 85 9.41 -8.51 16.73
N HIS A 86 10.48 -7.92 17.24
CA HIS A 86 10.45 -6.53 17.72
C HIS A 86 10.11 -5.53 16.61
N ARG A 87 10.70 -5.71 15.42
CA ARG A 87 10.39 -4.86 14.25
C ARG A 87 8.97 -5.07 13.75
N ALA A 88 8.47 -6.31 13.76
CA ALA A 88 7.07 -6.59 13.40
C ALA A 88 6.08 -5.98 14.40
N ILE A 89 6.36 -6.07 15.71
CA ILE A 89 5.56 -5.40 16.75
C ILE A 89 5.56 -3.88 16.53
N ALA A 90 6.72 -3.27 16.22
CA ALA A 90 6.81 -1.85 15.94
C ALA A 90 5.98 -1.43 14.70
N GLN A 91 5.90 -2.26 13.66
CA GLN A 91 5.03 -2.04 12.52
C GLN A 91 3.54 -2.10 12.90
N LEU A 92 3.13 -3.08 13.73
CA LEU A 92 1.76 -3.18 14.24
C LEU A 92 1.38 -1.98 15.13
N VAL A 93 2.33 -1.45 15.91
CA VAL A 93 2.16 -0.20 16.66
C VAL A 93 1.98 0.98 15.72
N LYS A 94 2.80 1.10 14.67
CA LYS A 94 2.67 2.18 13.67
C LYS A 94 1.31 2.20 12.99
N ARG A 95 0.71 1.02 12.81
CA ARG A 95 -0.65 0.85 12.27
C ARG A 95 -1.76 1.09 13.30
N GLY A 96 -1.43 1.24 14.59
CA GLY A 96 -2.40 1.39 15.67
C GLY A 96 -3.07 0.09 16.11
N SER A 97 -2.60 -1.08 15.62
CA SER A 97 -3.10 -2.40 16.02
C SER A 97 -2.62 -2.80 17.41
N ILE A 98 -1.43 -2.37 17.83
CA ILE A 98 -0.88 -2.54 19.19
C ILE A 98 -0.69 -1.16 19.82
N ARG A 99 -1.19 -0.99 21.04
CA ARG A 99 -1.09 0.28 21.78
C ARG A 99 -0.42 0.13 23.14
N VAL A 100 -0.43 -1.06 23.70
CA VAL A 100 0.19 -1.35 24.99
C VAL A 100 1.07 -2.60 24.85
N ILE A 101 2.29 -2.52 25.36
CA ILE A 101 3.24 -3.63 25.40
C ILE A 101 3.61 -3.86 26.85
N LEU A 102 3.26 -5.04 27.39
CA LEU A 102 3.72 -5.50 28.69
C LEU A 102 4.96 -6.38 28.47
N THR A 103 6.04 -6.11 29.18
CA THR A 103 7.24 -6.93 29.09
C THR A 103 7.83 -7.22 30.46
N THR A 104 8.26 -8.47 30.63
CA THR A 104 9.07 -8.90 31.77
C THR A 104 10.57 -8.79 31.51
N ASN A 105 10.95 -8.41 30.26
CA ASN A 105 12.34 -8.24 29.89
C ASN A 105 12.90 -6.91 30.36
N PHE A 106 14.18 -6.92 30.76
CA PHE A 106 14.90 -5.73 31.19
C PHE A 106 15.51 -4.93 30.05
N ASP A 107 15.64 -5.54 28.85
CA ASP A 107 16.25 -4.92 27.67
C ASP A 107 15.44 -3.76 27.10
N ARG A 108 16.02 -3.04 26.12
CA ARG A 108 15.37 -1.93 25.41
C ARG A 108 15.15 -2.21 23.92
N LEU A 109 15.05 -3.49 23.52
CA LEU A 109 14.90 -3.87 22.12
C LEU A 109 13.58 -3.42 21.53
N THR A 110 12.51 -3.47 22.32
CA THR A 110 11.18 -2.99 21.91
C THR A 110 11.22 -1.48 21.66
N GLU A 111 11.81 -0.70 22.57
CA GLU A 111 11.92 0.75 22.44
C GLU A 111 12.81 1.14 21.23
N ARG A 112 13.90 0.43 21.00
CA ARG A 112 14.78 0.63 19.84
C ARG A 112 14.06 0.33 18.54
N ALA A 113 13.30 -0.78 18.46
CA ALA A 113 12.50 -1.11 17.28
C ALA A 113 11.41 -0.07 16.99
N LEU A 114 10.79 0.50 18.03
CA LEU A 114 9.82 1.60 17.88
C LEU A 114 10.49 2.88 17.37
N GLN A 115 11.68 3.19 17.86
CA GLN A 115 12.47 4.34 17.38
C GLN A 115 12.90 4.18 15.91
N GLU A 116 13.26 2.96 15.46
CA GLU A 116 13.57 2.68 14.04
C GLU A 116 12.42 3.05 13.09
N VAL A 117 11.16 2.96 13.55
CA VAL A 117 9.97 3.35 12.76
C VAL A 117 9.46 4.76 13.06
N GLY A 118 10.24 5.56 13.80
CA GLY A 118 9.95 6.96 14.13
C GLY A 118 8.95 7.16 15.27
N ILE A 119 8.78 6.16 16.15
CA ILE A 119 7.84 6.21 17.30
C ILE A 119 8.63 6.35 18.60
N SER A 120 8.31 7.37 19.41
CA SER A 120 8.81 7.54 20.76
C SER A 120 7.78 6.98 21.75
N PRO A 121 8.02 5.80 22.34
CA PRO A 121 7.06 5.19 23.27
C PRO A 121 7.02 5.93 24.61
N GLN A 122 5.86 5.90 25.27
CA GLN A 122 5.77 6.18 26.68
C GLN A 122 6.26 4.92 27.43
N VAL A 123 7.32 5.04 28.22
CA VAL A 123 7.89 3.89 28.96
C VAL A 123 7.60 4.03 30.44
N ILE A 124 7.09 2.96 31.06
CA ILE A 124 6.86 2.85 32.50
C ILE A 124 7.74 1.71 33.01
N SER A 125 8.80 2.06 33.71
CA SER A 125 9.70 1.10 34.36
C SER A 125 9.60 1.12 35.88
N ARG A 126 8.89 2.14 36.44
CA ARG A 126 8.68 2.31 37.88
C ARG A 126 7.24 2.71 38.19
N PRO A 127 6.63 2.22 39.28
CA PRO A 127 5.25 2.56 39.67
C PRO A 127 5.01 4.06 39.87
N GLU A 128 6.02 4.79 40.36
CA GLU A 128 5.92 6.24 40.63
C GLU A 128 5.65 7.02 39.33
N GLN A 129 6.10 6.52 38.19
CA GLN A 129 5.87 7.15 36.88
C GLN A 129 4.40 7.11 36.46
N ILE A 130 3.61 6.14 37.00
CA ILE A 130 2.20 5.93 36.61
C ILE A 130 1.36 7.19 36.83
N LYS A 131 1.65 7.99 37.85
CA LYS A 131 0.90 9.22 38.17
C LYS A 131 1.10 10.33 37.14
N GLY A 132 2.21 10.31 36.39
CA GLY A 132 2.59 11.35 35.43
C GLY A 132 2.37 10.98 33.96
N ILE A 133 1.85 9.80 33.64
CA ILE A 133 1.70 9.33 32.27
C ILE A 133 0.51 9.97 31.56
N LYS A 134 0.60 10.06 30.24
CA LYS A 134 -0.57 10.31 29.39
C LYS A 134 -1.53 9.12 29.50
N PRO A 135 -2.85 9.35 29.52
CA PRO A 135 -3.83 8.24 29.47
C PRO A 135 -3.52 7.29 28.30
N LEU A 136 -3.66 5.98 28.54
CA LEU A 136 -3.33 4.95 27.52
C LEU A 136 -4.02 5.19 26.17
N ALA A 137 -5.27 5.67 26.21
CA ALA A 137 -6.04 5.99 24.99
C ALA A 137 -5.45 7.17 24.18
N HIS A 138 -4.66 8.05 24.81
CA HIS A 138 -4.06 9.23 24.17
C HIS A 138 -2.56 9.06 23.88
N SER A 139 -1.97 7.93 24.28
CA SER A 139 -0.61 7.55 23.92
C SER A 139 -0.63 6.75 22.62
N GLN A 140 0.35 7.01 21.74
CA GLN A 140 0.52 6.18 20.53
C GLN A 140 0.88 4.75 20.91
N VAL A 141 1.81 4.59 21.88
CA VAL A 141 2.15 3.31 22.48
C VAL A 141 2.70 3.51 23.89
N THR A 142 2.35 2.62 24.80
CA THR A 142 2.90 2.57 26.16
C THR A 142 3.59 1.22 26.36
N VAL A 143 4.87 1.25 26.72
CA VAL A 143 5.67 0.07 27.11
C VAL A 143 5.73 0.03 28.63
N ILE A 144 5.23 -1.05 29.23
CA ILE A 144 5.21 -1.27 30.68
C ILE A 144 6.18 -2.38 31.00
N LYS A 145 7.26 -2.06 31.68
CA LYS A 145 8.32 -2.98 32.09
C LYS A 145 8.05 -3.46 33.51
N LEU A 146 7.49 -4.64 33.62
CA LEU A 146 6.99 -5.19 34.91
C LEU A 146 8.11 -5.43 35.91
N HIS A 147 9.30 -5.78 35.45
CA HIS A 147 10.47 -6.05 36.28
C HIS A 147 11.50 -4.91 36.27
N GLY A 148 11.17 -3.75 35.65
CA GLY A 148 12.05 -2.61 35.55
C GLY A 148 12.94 -2.60 34.30
N ASP A 149 13.90 -1.68 34.25
CA ASP A 149 14.84 -1.47 33.15
C ASP A 149 16.27 -1.75 33.62
N TYR A 150 17.10 -2.41 32.80
CA TYR A 150 18.50 -2.72 33.18
C TYR A 150 19.36 -1.48 33.46
N ALA A 151 19.01 -0.34 32.88
CA ALA A 151 19.72 0.92 33.11
C ALA A 151 19.29 1.61 34.41
N ASP A 152 18.33 1.07 35.14
CA ASP A 152 17.82 1.64 36.37
C ASP A 152 18.51 1.01 37.59
N LEU A 153 19.15 1.84 38.43
CA LEU A 153 19.85 1.38 39.64
C LEU A 153 18.90 0.92 40.75
N GLU A 154 17.66 1.38 40.76
CA GLU A 154 16.62 1.02 41.72
C GLU A 154 15.73 -0.12 41.24
N GLN A 155 16.33 -1.13 40.61
CA GLN A 155 15.59 -2.32 40.19
C GLN A 155 14.99 -3.04 41.40
N ARG A 156 13.67 -3.25 41.34
CA ARG A 156 12.98 -4.12 42.30
C ARG A 156 13.25 -5.55 41.88
N ASN A 157 14.01 -6.25 42.70
CA ASN A 157 14.50 -7.60 42.39
C ASN A 157 14.51 -8.51 43.63
N THR A 158 13.66 -8.23 44.65
CA THR A 158 13.51 -9.16 45.78
C THR A 158 12.35 -10.11 45.53
N VAL A 159 12.44 -11.34 46.10
CA VAL A 159 11.39 -12.36 45.96
C VAL A 159 10.05 -11.84 46.45
N ASP A 160 10.03 -11.04 47.52
CA ASP A 160 8.84 -10.42 48.09
C ASP A 160 8.19 -9.40 47.14
N GLU A 161 8.98 -8.69 46.33
CA GLU A 161 8.50 -7.69 45.36
C GLU A 161 7.90 -8.32 44.09
N LEU A 162 8.23 -9.57 43.78
CA LEU A 162 7.65 -10.35 42.68
C LEU A 162 6.41 -11.15 43.13
N GLU A 163 6.11 -11.19 44.42
CA GLU A 163 4.89 -11.83 44.91
C GLU A 163 3.65 -10.93 44.77
N THR A 164 3.81 -9.61 44.88
CA THR A 164 2.70 -8.64 44.74
C THR A 164 3.14 -7.35 44.05
N TYR A 165 2.35 -6.87 43.14
CA TYR A 165 2.57 -5.54 42.53
C TYR A 165 2.04 -4.42 43.45
N PRO A 166 2.69 -3.25 43.49
CA PRO A 166 2.13 -2.05 44.12
C PRO A 166 0.74 -1.70 43.55
N ASP A 167 -0.11 -1.11 44.41
CA ASP A 167 -1.51 -0.81 44.04
C ASP A 167 -1.66 -0.01 42.74
N GLU A 168 -0.78 0.95 42.50
CA GLU A 168 -0.78 1.76 41.27
C GLU A 168 -0.51 0.90 40.02
N LEU A 169 0.47 -0.01 40.11
CA LEU A 169 0.78 -0.92 38.98
C LEU A 169 -0.31 -1.96 38.80
N GLN A 170 -0.82 -2.52 39.91
CA GLN A 170 -1.94 -3.45 39.90
C GLN A 170 -3.18 -2.83 39.23
N GLY A 171 -3.53 -1.57 39.58
CA GLY A 171 -4.64 -0.84 38.97
C GLY A 171 -4.42 -0.57 37.49
N LEU A 172 -3.19 -0.24 37.08
CA LEU A 172 -2.86 -0.05 35.66
C LEU A 172 -2.99 -1.35 34.87
N LEU A 173 -2.47 -2.47 35.41
CA LEU A 173 -2.55 -3.79 34.77
C LEU A 173 -4.00 -4.27 34.63
N GLN A 174 -4.83 -4.08 35.65
CA GLN A 174 -6.26 -4.41 35.57
C GLN A 174 -6.94 -3.64 34.44
N ARG A 175 -6.67 -2.34 34.32
CA ARG A 175 -7.20 -1.52 33.20
C ARG A 175 -6.74 -2.04 31.84
N VAL A 176 -5.46 -2.34 31.68
CA VAL A 176 -4.93 -2.90 30.43
C VAL A 176 -5.62 -4.22 30.10
N LEU A 177 -5.77 -5.11 31.09
CA LEU A 177 -6.40 -6.40 30.89
C LEU A 177 -7.91 -6.30 30.61
N ASP A 178 -8.61 -5.26 31.07
CA ASP A 178 -10.02 -5.03 30.84
C ASP A 178 -10.31 -4.31 29.50
N GLU A 179 -9.42 -3.40 29.08
CA GLU A 179 -9.66 -2.51 27.95
C GLU A 179 -9.08 -3.02 26.61
N TYR A 180 -8.11 -3.97 26.65
CA TYR A 180 -7.38 -4.44 25.46
C TYR A 180 -7.47 -5.97 25.28
N GLY A 181 -7.44 -6.44 24.05
CA GLY A 181 -7.12 -7.81 23.71
C GLY A 181 -5.67 -8.14 24.10
N LEU A 182 -5.37 -9.39 24.42
CA LEU A 182 -4.04 -9.79 24.86
C LEU A 182 -3.45 -10.87 23.96
N ILE A 183 -2.21 -10.63 23.51
CA ILE A 183 -1.38 -11.66 22.86
C ILE A 183 -0.21 -11.93 23.81
N VAL A 184 -0.14 -13.16 24.34
CA VAL A 184 0.96 -13.64 25.18
C VAL A 184 1.97 -14.35 24.29
N CYS A 185 3.24 -13.94 24.38
CA CYS A 185 4.32 -14.57 23.64
C CYS A 185 5.60 -14.59 24.50
N GLY A 186 6.26 -15.76 24.60
CA GLY A 186 7.52 -15.92 25.30
C GLY A 186 7.42 -15.90 26.84
N TRP A 187 6.21 -15.95 27.41
CA TRP A 187 6.00 -16.01 28.85
C TRP A 187 5.50 -17.40 29.29
N SER A 188 6.24 -18.07 30.20
CA SER A 188 5.89 -19.39 30.66
C SER A 188 4.82 -19.40 31.75
N ALA A 189 4.60 -18.29 32.44
CA ALA A 189 3.78 -18.14 33.65
C ALA A 189 4.29 -18.92 34.89
N ASP A 190 5.52 -19.45 34.90
CA ASP A 190 6.06 -20.23 36.02
C ASP A 190 6.67 -19.32 37.10
N TRP A 191 7.30 -18.23 36.70
CA TRP A 191 8.18 -17.43 37.56
C TRP A 191 7.54 -16.17 38.13
N ASP A 192 6.53 -15.59 37.46
CA ASP A 192 5.91 -14.33 37.84
C ASP A 192 4.53 -14.56 38.47
N LYS A 193 4.54 -14.89 39.76
CA LYS A 193 3.32 -15.17 40.52
C LYS A 193 2.38 -13.96 40.60
N ALA A 194 2.92 -12.75 40.68
CA ALA A 194 2.10 -11.55 40.74
C ALA A 194 1.33 -11.32 39.42
N LEU A 195 1.97 -11.53 38.27
CA LEU A 195 1.31 -11.42 36.97
C LEU A 195 0.28 -12.53 36.78
N VAL A 196 0.61 -13.77 37.16
CA VAL A 196 -0.34 -14.91 37.15
C VAL A 196 -1.59 -14.57 37.95
N ARG A 197 -1.45 -14.14 39.20
CA ARG A 197 -2.58 -13.76 40.07
C ARG A 197 -3.38 -12.59 39.49
N THR A 198 -2.69 -11.61 38.87
CA THR A 198 -3.36 -10.47 38.23
C THR A 198 -4.22 -10.90 37.05
N VAL A 199 -3.70 -11.81 36.21
CA VAL A 199 -4.45 -12.36 35.08
C VAL A 199 -5.57 -13.27 35.56
N GLU A 200 -5.34 -14.15 36.53
CA GLU A 200 -6.36 -15.02 37.15
C GLU A 200 -7.50 -14.21 37.81
N GLY A 201 -7.17 -13.07 38.42
CA GLY A 201 -8.14 -12.18 39.08
C GLY A 201 -8.98 -11.34 38.11
N THR A 202 -8.69 -11.32 36.81
CA THR A 202 -9.51 -10.59 35.84
C THR A 202 -10.81 -11.33 35.55
N ARG A 203 -11.92 -10.59 35.44
CA ARG A 203 -13.22 -11.14 35.02
C ARG A 203 -13.16 -11.71 33.61
N PRO A 204 -14.19 -12.52 33.17
CA PRO A 204 -14.27 -12.97 31.79
C PRO A 204 -14.05 -11.81 30.82
N ARG A 205 -13.08 -11.96 29.96
CA ARG A 205 -12.56 -10.86 29.13
C ARG A 205 -13.56 -10.43 28.07
N ARG A 206 -13.65 -9.12 27.86
CA ARG A 206 -14.41 -8.55 26.73
C ARG A 206 -13.72 -8.83 25.40
N TYR A 207 -12.41 -9.00 25.43
CA TYR A 207 -11.56 -9.20 24.27
C TYR A 207 -10.86 -10.56 24.35
N PRO A 208 -10.56 -11.19 23.19
CA PRO A 208 -9.92 -12.50 23.17
C PRO A 208 -8.51 -12.47 23.77
N LEU A 209 -8.11 -13.60 24.32
CA LEU A 209 -6.74 -13.91 24.74
C LEU A 209 -6.13 -14.88 23.73
N PHE A 210 -4.98 -14.52 23.16
CA PHE A 210 -4.17 -15.38 22.32
C PHE A 210 -2.91 -15.78 23.07
N TRP A 211 -2.58 -17.07 23.07
CA TRP A 211 -1.39 -17.58 23.75
C TRP A 211 -0.48 -18.29 22.76
N SER A 212 0.71 -17.74 22.54
CA SER A 212 1.74 -18.40 21.73
C SER A 212 2.50 -19.41 22.57
N GLN A 213 2.40 -20.68 22.21
CA GLN A 213 3.07 -21.79 22.89
C GLN A 213 4.23 -22.29 22.06
N TYR A 214 5.43 -22.12 22.60
CA TYR A 214 6.68 -22.64 22.06
C TYR A 214 7.39 -23.45 23.15
N GLY A 215 7.51 -24.78 22.96
CA GLY A 215 8.10 -25.67 23.97
C GLY A 215 7.09 -26.20 25.00
N ARG A 216 7.52 -26.39 26.27
CA ARG A 216 6.69 -26.95 27.33
C ARG A 216 5.57 -26.00 27.74
N PHE A 217 4.34 -26.54 27.88
CA PHE A 217 3.19 -25.80 28.38
C PHE A 217 3.08 -25.98 29.89
N SER A 218 3.34 -24.95 30.68
CA SER A 218 3.32 -25.02 32.14
C SER A 218 1.90 -25.23 32.68
N ASP A 219 1.79 -25.71 33.92
CA ASP A 219 0.49 -25.91 34.55
C ASP A 219 -0.22 -24.58 34.83
N ALA A 220 0.52 -23.51 35.13
CA ALA A 220 -0.02 -22.17 35.30
C ALA A 220 -0.55 -21.63 33.94
N ALA A 221 0.20 -21.78 32.86
CA ALA A 221 -0.25 -21.40 31.53
C ALA A 221 -1.51 -22.18 31.10
N ARG A 222 -1.59 -23.48 31.40
CA ARG A 222 -2.80 -24.29 31.14
C ARG A 222 -4.02 -23.78 31.91
N ARG A 223 -3.86 -23.47 33.19
CA ARG A 223 -4.96 -22.89 33.99
C ARG A 223 -5.44 -21.58 33.41
N LEU A 224 -4.52 -20.65 33.12
CA LEU A 224 -4.86 -19.34 32.56
C LEU A 224 -5.57 -19.44 31.20
N THR A 225 -5.05 -20.27 30.29
CA THR A 225 -5.65 -20.46 28.97
C THR A 225 -7.03 -21.10 29.05
N THR A 226 -7.24 -22.05 29.95
CA THR A 226 -8.55 -22.69 30.19
C THR A 226 -9.53 -21.72 30.83
N GLN A 227 -9.10 -20.95 31.83
CA GLN A 227 -9.96 -19.99 32.56
C GLN A 227 -10.46 -18.86 31.63
N HIS A 228 -9.62 -18.43 30.70
CA HIS A 228 -9.93 -17.29 29.83
C HIS A 228 -10.37 -17.69 28.40
N ASP A 229 -10.63 -18.98 28.16
CA ASP A 229 -10.98 -19.51 26.82
C ASP A 229 -10.01 -19.00 25.73
N ALA A 230 -8.71 -19.13 26.00
CA ALA A 230 -7.67 -18.57 25.17
C ALA A 230 -7.48 -19.35 23.86
N VAL A 231 -7.23 -18.66 22.78
CA VAL A 231 -6.79 -19.26 21.51
C VAL A 231 -5.31 -19.58 21.60
N VAL A 232 -4.96 -20.87 21.64
CA VAL A 232 -3.57 -21.33 21.72
C VAL A 232 -2.98 -21.49 20.32
N ILE A 233 -1.86 -20.79 20.08
CA ILE A 233 -1.09 -20.84 18.83
C ILE A 233 0.17 -21.67 19.11
N ASN A 234 0.27 -22.86 18.51
CA ASN A 234 1.37 -23.80 18.76
C ASN A 234 2.48 -23.71 17.71
N GLY A 235 3.71 -23.96 18.14
CA GLY A 235 4.86 -24.30 17.29
C GLY A 235 5.48 -23.13 16.51
N LYS A 236 5.11 -21.87 16.81
CA LYS A 236 5.72 -20.69 16.18
C LYS A 236 6.65 -19.98 17.15
N SER A 237 7.83 -19.62 16.67
CA SER A 237 8.69 -18.65 17.35
C SER A 237 8.06 -17.25 17.38
N ALA A 238 8.53 -16.36 18.23
CA ALA A 238 8.07 -14.98 18.26
C ALA A 238 8.26 -14.28 16.92
N ASP A 239 9.41 -14.51 16.26
CA ASP A 239 9.72 -13.92 14.95
C ASP A 239 8.73 -14.39 13.88
N GLU A 240 8.41 -15.67 13.84
CA GLU A 240 7.43 -16.22 12.89
C GLU A 240 6.01 -15.73 13.17
N LEU A 241 5.60 -15.71 14.46
CA LEU A 241 4.27 -15.27 14.86
C LEU A 241 4.01 -13.83 14.47
N PHE A 242 4.88 -12.90 14.88
CA PHE A 242 4.63 -11.48 14.65
C PHE A 242 4.84 -11.06 13.19
N THR A 243 5.77 -11.70 12.48
CA THR A 243 5.94 -11.47 11.03
C THR A 243 4.72 -11.96 10.24
N ASP A 244 4.16 -13.13 10.59
CA ASP A 244 2.93 -13.63 9.97
C ASP A 244 1.71 -12.75 10.31
N LEU A 245 1.64 -12.25 11.55
CA LEU A 245 0.58 -11.35 11.99
C LEU A 245 0.58 -10.04 11.21
N VAL A 246 1.75 -9.41 11.01
CA VAL A 246 1.87 -8.20 10.17
C VAL A 246 1.31 -8.46 8.78
N ARG A 247 1.76 -9.53 8.11
CA ARG A 247 1.29 -9.88 6.76
C ARG A 247 -0.23 -10.10 6.70
N ARG A 248 -0.82 -10.73 7.72
CA ARG A 248 -2.26 -10.97 7.79
C ARG A 248 -3.06 -9.70 8.05
N VAL A 249 -2.56 -8.82 8.92
CA VAL A 249 -3.18 -7.51 9.16
C VAL A 249 -3.11 -6.66 7.89
N GLU A 250 -1.98 -6.67 7.18
CA GLU A 250 -1.85 -5.99 5.89
C GLU A 250 -2.85 -6.52 4.85
N ALA A 251 -2.97 -7.84 4.74
CA ALA A 251 -3.95 -8.45 3.85
C ALA A 251 -5.39 -8.10 4.23
N LEU A 252 -5.72 -8.04 5.52
CA LEU A 252 -7.04 -7.62 6.01
C LEU A 252 -7.30 -6.13 5.72
N ASP A 253 -6.32 -5.25 5.89
CA ASP A 253 -6.45 -3.84 5.53
C ASP A 253 -6.77 -3.67 4.05
N HIS A 254 -6.12 -4.44 3.17
CA HIS A 254 -6.45 -4.49 1.75
C HIS A 254 -7.86 -5.04 1.46
N LEU A 255 -8.34 -5.98 2.26
CA LEU A 255 -9.69 -6.55 2.12
C LEU A 255 -10.79 -5.67 2.77
N THR A 256 -10.47 -4.97 3.85
CA THR A 256 -11.41 -4.13 4.61
C THR A 256 -11.48 -2.69 4.11
N THR A 257 -10.54 -2.25 3.28
CA THR A 257 -10.75 -1.06 2.47
C THR A 257 -11.86 -1.41 1.47
N ALA A 258 -13.13 -1.26 1.90
CA ALA A 258 -14.25 -1.33 0.97
C ALA A 258 -13.87 -0.45 -0.21
N PRO A 259 -13.98 -0.94 -1.46
CA PRO A 259 -13.66 -0.11 -2.61
C PRO A 259 -14.47 1.16 -2.44
N ILE A 260 -13.78 2.30 -2.38
CA ILE A 260 -14.43 3.61 -2.26
C ILE A 260 -15.43 3.64 -3.40
N THR A 261 -16.72 3.75 -3.06
CA THR A 261 -17.73 3.82 -4.11
C THR A 261 -17.45 5.06 -4.95
N ARG A 262 -17.69 4.96 -6.25
CA ARG A 262 -17.54 6.06 -7.21
C ARG A 262 -18.04 7.41 -6.66
N ASP A 263 -19.23 7.42 -6.08
CA ASP A 263 -19.87 8.66 -5.61
C ASP A 263 -19.14 9.25 -4.40
N VAL A 264 -18.67 8.40 -3.48
CA VAL A 264 -17.84 8.83 -2.33
C VAL A 264 -16.50 9.37 -2.82
N ALA A 265 -15.88 8.70 -3.80
CA ALA A 265 -14.61 9.15 -4.39
C ALA A 265 -14.73 10.55 -5.02
N VAL A 266 -15.80 10.81 -5.79
CA VAL A 266 -16.05 12.11 -6.40
C VAL A 266 -16.30 13.20 -5.35
N VAL A 267 -17.00 12.88 -4.26
CA VAL A 267 -17.20 13.83 -3.14
C VAL A 267 -15.87 14.15 -2.45
N GLN A 268 -15.03 13.16 -2.21
CA GLN A 268 -13.70 13.36 -1.62
C GLN A 268 -12.80 14.19 -2.54
N LEU A 269 -12.80 13.90 -3.84
CA LEU A 269 -12.11 14.68 -4.86
C LEU A 269 -12.49 16.16 -4.78
N LYS A 270 -13.79 16.47 -4.83
CA LYS A 270 -14.30 17.86 -4.83
C LYS A 270 -13.95 18.62 -3.55
N ARG A 271 -13.74 17.92 -2.44
CA ARG A 271 -13.28 18.52 -1.18
C ARG A 271 -11.77 18.74 -1.15
N ALA A 272 -11.01 17.81 -1.73
CA ALA A 272 -9.54 17.87 -1.70
C ALA A 272 -8.97 18.82 -2.77
N LEU A 273 -9.61 18.93 -3.93
CA LEU A 273 -9.09 19.67 -5.09
C LEU A 273 -8.80 21.16 -4.80
N PRO A 274 -9.68 21.94 -4.12
CA PRO A 274 -9.44 23.35 -3.85
C PRO A 274 -8.55 23.59 -2.62
N ASP A 275 -8.22 22.57 -1.83
CA ASP A 275 -7.52 22.71 -0.56
C ASP A 275 -6.04 22.29 -0.68
N PRO A 276 -5.09 23.25 -0.65
CA PRO A 276 -3.66 22.93 -0.74
C PRO A 276 -3.14 21.99 0.35
N LEU A 277 -3.81 21.91 1.51
CA LEU A 277 -3.42 21.03 2.62
C LEU A 277 -3.81 19.58 2.34
N ARG A 278 -4.73 19.32 1.39
CA ARG A 278 -5.22 17.99 1.04
C ARG A 278 -4.59 17.41 -0.22
N ARG A 279 -3.48 17.96 -0.69
CA ARG A 279 -2.78 17.48 -1.91
C ARG A 279 -2.40 16.00 -1.81
N ILE A 280 -2.02 15.52 -0.62
CA ILE A 280 -1.68 14.12 -0.41
C ILE A 280 -2.95 13.26 -0.49
N GLU A 281 -4.05 13.67 0.13
CA GLU A 281 -5.33 12.96 0.06
C GLU A 281 -5.82 12.83 -1.39
N LEU A 282 -5.70 13.91 -2.18
CA LEU A 282 -6.05 13.90 -3.60
C LEU A 282 -5.21 12.91 -4.39
N PHE A 283 -3.89 12.96 -4.17
CA PHE A 283 -2.95 12.05 -4.81
C PHE A 283 -3.27 10.59 -4.48
N ASP A 284 -3.43 10.26 -3.19
CA ASP A 284 -3.70 8.92 -2.71
C ASP A 284 -5.03 8.39 -3.23
N LEU A 285 -6.06 9.24 -3.30
CA LEU A 285 -7.37 8.88 -3.83
C LEU A 285 -7.29 8.39 -5.29
N VAL A 286 -6.60 9.15 -6.15
CA VAL A 286 -6.43 8.80 -7.57
C VAL A 286 -5.50 7.60 -7.71
N ASP A 287 -4.39 7.57 -6.96
CA ASP A 287 -3.39 6.50 -7.01
C ASP A 287 -3.98 5.15 -6.55
N GLN A 288 -4.81 5.14 -5.52
CA GLN A 288 -5.53 3.96 -5.04
C GLN A 288 -6.54 3.44 -6.08
N ALA A 289 -7.30 4.34 -6.71
CA ALA A 289 -8.24 3.95 -7.75
C ALA A 289 -7.53 3.34 -8.98
N VAL A 290 -6.37 3.88 -9.37
CA VAL A 290 -5.51 3.31 -10.43
C VAL A 290 -4.96 1.95 -10.01
N THR A 291 -4.53 1.80 -8.75
CA THR A 291 -4.01 0.53 -8.22
C THR A 291 -5.06 -0.58 -8.33
N GLN A 292 -6.32 -0.30 -8.03
CA GLN A 292 -7.42 -1.28 -8.17
C GLN A 292 -7.56 -1.80 -9.61
N ILE A 293 -7.35 -0.94 -10.63
CA ILE A 293 -7.36 -1.38 -12.02
C ILE A 293 -6.18 -2.32 -12.29
N ILE A 294 -4.99 -1.95 -11.80
CA ILE A 294 -3.77 -2.74 -12.00
C ILE A 294 -3.92 -4.13 -11.39
N ASP A 295 -4.41 -4.22 -10.16
CA ASP A 295 -4.60 -5.49 -9.43
C ASP A 295 -5.63 -6.41 -10.13
N ARG A 296 -6.64 -5.83 -10.80
CA ARG A 296 -7.64 -6.57 -11.57
C ARG A 296 -7.26 -6.83 -13.03
N SER A 297 -6.07 -6.39 -13.44
CA SER A 297 -5.56 -6.54 -14.81
C SER A 297 -4.57 -7.69 -14.97
N THR A 298 -4.53 -8.62 -14.00
CA THR A 298 -3.69 -9.82 -14.08
C THR A 298 -4.21 -10.80 -15.14
N PRO A 299 -3.38 -11.72 -15.67
CA PRO A 299 -3.79 -12.71 -16.67
C PRO A 299 -4.94 -13.62 -16.20
N GLU A 300 -5.13 -13.81 -14.90
CA GLU A 300 -6.23 -14.58 -14.31
C GLU A 300 -7.59 -13.86 -14.48
N HIS A 301 -7.58 -12.53 -14.47
CA HIS A 301 -8.79 -11.72 -14.58
C HIS A 301 -9.03 -11.21 -16.01
N LYS A 302 -7.98 -11.04 -16.80
CA LYS A 302 -8.02 -10.53 -18.18
C LYS A 302 -7.21 -11.45 -19.08
N LEU A 303 -7.90 -12.37 -19.73
CA LEU A 303 -7.25 -13.36 -20.60
C LEU A 303 -6.56 -12.67 -21.78
N VAL A 304 -5.28 -12.95 -21.97
CA VAL A 304 -4.48 -12.46 -23.09
C VAL A 304 -4.28 -13.50 -24.19
N SER A 305 -4.79 -14.72 -24.01
CA SER A 305 -4.76 -15.79 -25.01
C SER A 305 -6.15 -16.37 -25.21
N ALA A 306 -6.50 -16.66 -26.47
CA ALA A 306 -7.73 -17.33 -26.84
C ALA A 306 -7.51 -18.16 -28.11
N THR A 307 -8.38 -19.13 -28.35
CA THR A 307 -8.43 -19.85 -29.63
C THR A 307 -8.89 -18.90 -30.75
N PRO A 308 -8.53 -19.17 -32.01
CA PRO A 308 -8.96 -18.33 -33.14
C PRO A 308 -10.47 -18.17 -33.26
N THR A 309 -11.26 -19.13 -32.77
CA THR A 309 -12.74 -19.09 -32.80
C THR A 309 -13.36 -18.34 -31.60
N ALA A 310 -12.64 -18.18 -30.48
CA ALA A 310 -13.15 -17.60 -29.23
C ALA A 310 -12.57 -16.21 -28.94
N TRP A 311 -11.68 -15.68 -29.76
CA TRP A 311 -11.00 -14.43 -29.46
C TRP A 311 -11.95 -13.22 -29.37
N ALA A 312 -12.98 -13.16 -30.24
CA ALA A 312 -13.92 -12.04 -30.27
C ALA A 312 -14.77 -11.96 -28.98
N ASP A 313 -15.22 -13.11 -28.46
CA ASP A 313 -15.96 -13.18 -27.20
C ASP A 313 -15.06 -12.78 -26.02
N THR A 314 -13.81 -13.27 -26.02
CA THR A 314 -12.80 -12.91 -25.02
C THR A 314 -12.45 -11.42 -25.10
N PHE A 315 -12.31 -10.88 -26.31
CA PHE A 315 -12.12 -9.46 -26.57
C PHE A 315 -13.23 -8.63 -25.95
N GLY A 316 -14.50 -8.95 -26.30
CA GLY A 316 -15.66 -8.26 -25.76
C GLY A 316 -15.78 -8.36 -24.22
N SER A 317 -15.46 -9.51 -23.65
CA SER A 317 -15.43 -9.70 -22.20
C SER A 317 -14.36 -8.82 -21.55
N ASN A 318 -13.14 -8.79 -22.10
CA ASN A 318 -12.06 -7.96 -21.58
C ASN A 318 -12.37 -6.46 -21.69
N VAL A 319 -12.92 -6.00 -22.83
CA VAL A 319 -13.32 -4.60 -23.02
C VAL A 319 -14.33 -4.17 -21.95
N ARG A 320 -15.38 -4.97 -21.73
CA ARG A 320 -16.36 -4.70 -20.66
C ARG A 320 -15.75 -4.74 -19.27
N GLY A 321 -14.85 -5.68 -19.02
CA GLY A 321 -14.15 -5.81 -17.75
C GLY A 321 -13.26 -4.61 -17.46
N TYR A 322 -12.41 -4.21 -18.40
CA TYR A 322 -11.56 -3.01 -18.25
C TYR A 322 -12.38 -1.74 -18.06
N ARG A 323 -13.49 -1.59 -18.81
CA ARG A 323 -14.39 -0.43 -18.64
C ARG A 323 -15.00 -0.40 -17.23
N ALA A 324 -15.47 -1.54 -16.71
CA ALA A 324 -16.06 -1.64 -15.37
C ALA A 324 -15.02 -1.34 -14.28
N ASP A 325 -13.81 -1.91 -14.40
CA ASP A 325 -12.73 -1.69 -13.44
C ASP A 325 -12.24 -0.23 -13.43
N SER A 326 -12.36 0.48 -14.57
CA SER A 326 -11.94 1.88 -14.73
C SER A 326 -13.00 2.89 -14.26
N ASP A 327 -14.22 2.47 -13.90
CA ASP A 327 -15.35 3.38 -13.66
C ASP A 327 -15.04 4.50 -12.65
N THR A 328 -14.49 4.16 -11.50
CA THR A 328 -14.12 5.14 -10.46
C THR A 328 -13.06 6.12 -10.95
N VAL A 329 -11.99 5.63 -11.61
CA VAL A 329 -10.91 6.49 -12.13
C VAL A 329 -11.45 7.46 -13.17
N LEU A 330 -12.31 7.01 -14.08
CA LEU A 330 -12.88 7.87 -15.13
C LEU A 330 -13.73 9.00 -14.55
N HIS A 331 -14.50 8.75 -13.50
CA HIS A 331 -15.26 9.80 -12.80
C HIS A 331 -14.34 10.76 -12.04
N LEU A 332 -13.26 10.27 -11.42
CA LEU A 332 -12.25 11.11 -10.78
C LEU A 332 -11.54 12.00 -11.81
N LEU A 333 -11.15 11.46 -12.97
CA LEU A 333 -10.48 12.22 -14.02
C LEU A 333 -11.40 13.25 -14.67
N ALA A 334 -12.64 12.89 -15.01
CA ALA A 334 -13.59 13.83 -15.61
C ALA A 334 -13.87 15.03 -14.68
N ASN A 335 -14.18 14.75 -13.40
CA ASN A 335 -14.46 15.82 -12.43
C ASN A 335 -13.18 16.55 -12.01
N GLY A 336 -12.07 15.84 -11.83
CA GLY A 336 -10.80 16.40 -11.40
C GLY A 336 -10.25 17.39 -12.41
N VAL A 337 -10.06 16.96 -13.65
CA VAL A 337 -9.52 17.80 -14.72
C VAL A 337 -10.44 19.00 -15.01
N PHE A 338 -11.77 18.78 -15.04
CA PHE A 338 -12.72 19.86 -15.31
C PHE A 338 -12.68 20.97 -14.26
N HIS A 339 -12.54 20.64 -12.99
CA HIS A 339 -12.53 21.62 -11.89
C HIS A 339 -11.13 22.07 -11.46
N ASP A 340 -10.05 21.44 -11.97
CA ASP A 340 -8.67 21.83 -11.68
C ASP A 340 -8.27 23.06 -12.49
N ASN A 341 -7.41 23.88 -11.91
CA ASN A 341 -6.82 25.07 -12.55
C ASN A 341 -5.38 24.86 -13.06
N GLY A 342 -4.94 23.61 -13.18
CA GLY A 342 -3.58 23.24 -13.59
C GLY A 342 -2.64 22.88 -12.45
N THR A 343 -3.04 23.09 -11.20
CA THR A 343 -2.21 22.82 -10.02
C THR A 343 -1.90 21.33 -9.88
N HIS A 344 -2.80 20.45 -10.32
CA HIS A 344 -2.72 18.99 -10.13
C HIS A 344 -2.45 18.20 -11.42
N ASP A 345 -2.02 18.84 -12.51
CA ASP A 345 -1.74 18.20 -13.80
C ASP A 345 -0.82 16.98 -13.68
N HIS A 346 0.13 17.03 -12.74
CA HIS A 346 1.03 15.92 -12.46
C HIS A 346 0.31 14.66 -11.92
N VAL A 347 -0.82 14.82 -11.22
CA VAL A 347 -1.63 13.70 -10.72
C VAL A 347 -2.32 12.99 -11.88
N TRP A 348 -2.91 13.77 -12.80
CA TRP A 348 -3.60 13.25 -13.99
C TRP A 348 -2.62 12.55 -14.94
N GLN A 349 -1.46 13.16 -15.17
CA GLN A 349 -0.39 12.57 -15.98
C GLN A 349 0.11 11.26 -15.35
N ARG A 350 0.36 11.22 -14.03
CA ARG A 350 0.81 10.02 -13.34
C ARG A 350 -0.19 8.87 -13.43
N ALA A 351 -1.50 9.17 -13.39
CA ALA A 351 -2.52 8.14 -13.59
C ALA A 351 -2.36 7.45 -14.95
N VAL A 352 -2.16 8.21 -16.03
CA VAL A 352 -1.88 7.68 -17.37
C VAL A 352 -0.58 6.88 -17.39
N GLU A 353 0.51 7.41 -16.82
CA GLU A 353 1.82 6.73 -16.76
C GLU A 353 1.74 5.35 -16.11
N ARG A 354 1.01 5.23 -15.00
CA ARG A 354 0.83 3.96 -14.31
C ARG A 354 0.00 2.96 -15.13
N LEU A 355 -1.07 3.44 -15.78
CA LEU A 355 -1.94 2.59 -16.60
C LEU A 355 -1.25 2.10 -17.88
N VAL A 356 -0.39 2.90 -18.47
CA VAL A 356 0.43 2.49 -19.63
C VAL A 356 1.33 1.31 -19.31
N ARG A 357 1.90 1.26 -18.09
CA ARG A 357 2.79 0.19 -17.64
C ARG A 357 2.12 -1.18 -17.52
N LEU A 358 0.80 -1.26 -17.61
CA LEU A 358 0.10 -2.55 -17.70
C LEU A 358 0.62 -3.41 -18.85
N ARG A 359 1.22 -2.82 -19.88
CA ARG A 359 1.74 -3.49 -21.06
C ARG A 359 3.28 -3.65 -21.07
N ASP A 360 3.99 -3.27 -20.01
CA ASP A 360 5.45 -3.41 -19.89
C ASP A 360 5.91 -4.88 -19.82
N THR A 361 5.02 -5.79 -19.41
CA THR A 361 5.30 -7.23 -19.34
C THR A 361 4.47 -7.97 -20.37
N THR A 362 5.11 -8.80 -21.19
CA THR A 362 4.38 -9.64 -22.17
C THR A 362 4.21 -11.05 -21.60
N PRO A 363 2.99 -11.60 -21.56
CA PRO A 363 2.75 -12.99 -21.22
C PRO A 363 3.41 -13.91 -22.25
N GLY A 364 3.87 -15.11 -21.87
CA GLY A 364 4.63 -16.01 -22.73
C GLY A 364 3.91 -16.43 -24.02
N ARG A 365 2.58 -16.63 -23.99
CA ARG A 365 1.74 -16.91 -25.16
C ARG A 365 0.52 -16.01 -25.14
N TYR A 366 0.33 -15.24 -26.19
CA TYR A 366 -0.75 -14.27 -26.27
C TYR A 366 -1.35 -14.18 -27.69
N ASN A 367 -2.59 -13.66 -27.76
CA ASN A 367 -3.20 -13.15 -28.97
C ASN A 367 -2.93 -11.65 -29.07
N GLU A 368 -2.47 -11.17 -30.21
CA GLU A 368 -2.04 -9.78 -30.39
C GLU A 368 -3.15 -8.76 -30.07
N TYR A 369 -4.39 -9.05 -30.46
CA TYR A 369 -5.52 -8.15 -30.21
C TYR A 369 -5.88 -8.09 -28.71
N LEU A 370 -5.83 -9.21 -28.01
CA LEU A 370 -6.07 -9.26 -26.56
C LEU A 370 -4.95 -8.62 -25.76
N GLU A 371 -3.72 -8.74 -26.24
CA GLU A 371 -2.56 -8.13 -25.61
C GLU A 371 -2.60 -6.61 -25.73
N LYS A 372 -2.98 -6.07 -26.91
CA LYS A 372 -3.15 -4.63 -27.14
C LYS A 372 -4.22 -4.01 -26.23
N LEU A 373 -5.26 -4.76 -25.85
CA LEU A 373 -6.29 -4.30 -24.91
C LEU A 373 -5.75 -3.96 -23.50
N ARG A 374 -4.56 -4.38 -23.15
CA ARG A 374 -3.93 -3.98 -21.87
C ARG A 374 -3.66 -2.47 -21.81
N HIS A 375 -3.64 -1.78 -22.93
CA HIS A 375 -3.64 -0.31 -23.01
C HIS A 375 -5.02 0.32 -22.91
N LEU A 376 -6.11 -0.43 -22.90
CA LEU A 376 -7.46 0.13 -22.87
C LEU A 376 -7.73 1.03 -21.66
N PRO A 377 -7.31 0.68 -20.40
CA PRO A 377 -7.49 1.61 -19.28
C PRO A 377 -6.77 2.94 -19.47
N ALA A 378 -5.57 2.93 -20.06
CA ALA A 378 -4.82 4.14 -20.37
C ALA A 378 -5.51 4.97 -21.49
N LEU A 379 -6.03 4.32 -22.54
CA LEU A 379 -6.80 4.96 -23.58
C LEU A 379 -8.06 5.64 -23.00
N LEU A 380 -8.83 4.95 -22.17
CA LEU A 380 -10.01 5.51 -21.51
C LEU A 380 -9.65 6.72 -20.63
N ALA A 381 -8.54 6.65 -19.90
CA ALA A 381 -8.05 7.75 -19.07
C ALA A 381 -7.65 8.97 -19.93
N VAL A 382 -6.83 8.77 -20.99
CA VAL A 382 -6.41 9.84 -21.90
C VAL A 382 -7.61 10.48 -22.59
N TRP A 383 -8.57 9.68 -23.08
CA TRP A 383 -9.79 10.20 -23.66
C TRP A 383 -10.60 11.04 -22.67
N THR A 384 -10.77 10.55 -21.45
CA THR A 384 -11.50 11.28 -20.41
C THR A 384 -10.81 12.60 -20.04
N ILE A 385 -9.48 12.58 -19.84
CA ILE A 385 -8.70 13.79 -19.55
C ILE A 385 -8.81 14.77 -20.72
N GLY A 386 -8.70 14.26 -21.95
CA GLY A 386 -8.74 15.10 -23.14
C GLY A 386 -10.07 15.82 -23.34
N VAL A 387 -11.19 15.11 -23.21
CA VAL A 387 -12.53 15.72 -23.29
C VAL A 387 -12.76 16.69 -22.13
N ALA A 388 -12.33 16.37 -20.91
CA ALA A 388 -12.43 17.27 -19.76
C ALA A 388 -11.59 18.55 -19.95
N ALA A 389 -10.39 18.42 -20.52
CA ALA A 389 -9.52 19.55 -20.83
C ALA A 389 -10.14 20.49 -21.88
N VAL A 390 -10.79 19.94 -22.92
CA VAL A 390 -11.54 20.74 -23.90
C VAL A 390 -12.70 21.46 -23.23
N LEU A 391 -13.52 20.77 -22.43
CA LEU A 391 -14.68 21.36 -21.74
C LEU A 391 -14.28 22.46 -20.75
N SER A 392 -13.12 22.36 -20.15
CA SER A 392 -12.59 23.35 -19.18
C SER A 392 -11.67 24.40 -19.84
N HIS A 393 -11.52 24.41 -21.14
CA HIS A 393 -10.64 25.32 -21.91
C HIS A 393 -9.16 25.21 -21.45
N ARG A 394 -8.71 24.00 -21.16
CA ARG A 394 -7.34 23.67 -20.72
C ARG A 394 -6.64 22.71 -21.69
N GLU A 395 -6.75 23.01 -22.98
CA GLU A 395 -6.21 22.15 -24.03
C GLU A 395 -4.67 22.01 -23.98
N GLU A 396 -3.97 22.92 -23.29
CA GLU A 396 -2.54 22.80 -23.02
C GLU A 396 -2.15 21.50 -22.32
N LEU A 397 -3.07 20.91 -21.54
CA LEU A 397 -2.86 19.61 -20.88
C LEU A 397 -2.67 18.48 -21.91
N LEU A 398 -3.24 18.60 -23.12
CA LEU A 398 -3.09 17.61 -24.19
C LEU A 398 -1.63 17.43 -24.60
N ALA A 399 -0.83 18.52 -24.60
CA ALA A 399 0.59 18.43 -24.87
C ALA A 399 1.32 17.48 -23.89
N ARG A 400 0.90 17.44 -22.63
CA ARG A 400 1.50 16.57 -21.61
C ARG A 400 1.07 15.12 -21.73
N ILE A 401 -0.22 14.85 -21.98
CA ILE A 401 -0.78 13.50 -21.95
C ILE A 401 -0.70 12.76 -23.30
N LEU A 402 -0.50 13.45 -24.43
CA LEU A 402 -0.40 12.85 -25.76
C LEU A 402 1.04 12.65 -26.25
N TYR A 403 2.01 13.43 -25.75
CA TYR A 403 3.43 13.21 -26.03
C TYR A 403 4.12 12.37 -24.94
N ARG A 404 3.62 12.35 -23.71
CA ARG A 404 4.22 11.64 -22.57
C ARG A 404 3.17 10.82 -21.80
N PRO A 405 3.53 9.65 -21.22
CA PRO A 405 4.86 9.01 -21.22
C PRO A 405 5.19 8.34 -22.56
N GLU A 406 6.47 8.32 -22.91
CA GLU A 406 6.95 7.52 -24.04
C GLU A 406 6.99 6.03 -23.66
N TRP A 407 6.50 5.20 -24.57
CA TRP A 407 6.48 3.76 -24.44
C TRP A 407 6.96 3.06 -25.72
N ALA A 408 7.58 1.91 -25.58
CA ALA A 408 7.96 1.03 -26.67
C ALA A 408 7.57 -0.40 -26.35
N THR A 409 7.20 -1.17 -27.35
CA THR A 409 6.90 -2.60 -27.19
C THR A 409 8.14 -3.33 -26.67
N PRO A 410 8.07 -4.18 -25.62
CA PRO A 410 9.23 -4.80 -24.98
C PRO A 410 10.17 -5.59 -25.91
N TYR A 411 9.67 -6.02 -27.08
CA TYR A 411 10.42 -6.87 -28.04
C TYR A 411 10.64 -6.22 -29.40
N SER A 412 10.20 -4.98 -29.63
CA SER A 412 10.46 -4.28 -30.86
C SER A 412 11.65 -3.34 -30.66
N GLY A 413 12.65 -3.40 -31.51
CA GLY A 413 13.72 -2.41 -31.56
C GLY A 413 13.26 -1.04 -32.09
N HIS A 414 11.95 -0.72 -31.95
CA HIS A 414 11.38 0.54 -32.39
C HIS A 414 11.62 1.64 -31.34
N ASP A 415 11.75 2.86 -31.81
CA ASP A 415 11.86 4.04 -30.97
C ASP A 415 10.64 4.19 -30.05
N ARG A 416 10.87 4.79 -28.89
CA ARG A 416 9.80 5.10 -27.96
C ARG A 416 8.87 6.14 -28.56
N GLN A 417 7.56 5.90 -28.44
CA GLN A 417 6.51 6.75 -29.01
C GLN A 417 5.63 7.31 -27.90
N GLY A 418 5.00 8.48 -28.15
CA GLY A 418 4.02 9.08 -27.25
C GLY A 418 2.65 8.41 -27.29
N PRO A 419 1.76 8.72 -26.32
CA PRO A 419 0.39 8.21 -26.27
C PRO A 419 -0.44 8.46 -27.53
N ALA A 420 -0.24 9.59 -28.22
CA ALA A 420 -0.91 9.88 -29.48
C ALA A 420 -0.72 8.76 -30.51
N TRP A 421 0.39 8.04 -30.47
CA TRP A 421 0.65 6.94 -31.37
C TRP A 421 0.16 5.59 -30.81
N TYR A 422 0.60 5.18 -29.60
CA TYR A 422 0.33 3.82 -29.10
C TYR A 422 -1.05 3.67 -28.42
N LEU A 423 -1.68 4.77 -27.98
CA LEU A 423 -3.06 4.80 -27.49
C LEU A 423 -4.07 5.22 -28.58
N ASN A 424 -3.66 5.28 -29.86
CA ASN A 424 -4.62 5.49 -30.93
C ASN A 424 -5.74 4.43 -30.85
N PRO A 425 -7.03 4.83 -30.81
CA PRO A 425 -8.15 3.89 -30.68
C PRO A 425 -8.12 2.73 -31.69
N ASN A 426 -7.68 3.00 -32.92
CA ASN A 426 -7.59 1.98 -33.96
C ASN A 426 -6.44 0.97 -33.75
N ARG A 427 -5.49 1.28 -32.86
CA ARG A 427 -4.41 0.37 -32.47
C ARG A 427 -4.76 -0.48 -31.24
N VAL A 428 -5.59 0.06 -30.35
CA VAL A 428 -5.96 -0.60 -29.08
C VAL A 428 -7.22 -1.43 -29.24
N LEU A 429 -8.21 -0.90 -29.99
CA LEU A 429 -9.53 -1.50 -30.18
C LEU A 429 -9.64 -2.05 -31.61
N GLU A 430 -9.51 -3.36 -31.75
CA GLU A 430 -9.62 -4.03 -33.06
C GLU A 430 -11.03 -3.87 -33.64
N VAL A 431 -11.12 -3.48 -34.91
CA VAL A 431 -12.39 -3.15 -35.58
C VAL A 431 -13.35 -4.34 -35.63
N GLU A 432 -12.84 -5.53 -35.92
CA GLU A 432 -13.66 -6.76 -35.98
C GLU A 432 -14.21 -7.10 -34.59
N GLY A 433 -13.40 -6.94 -33.54
CA GLY A 433 -13.83 -7.13 -32.15
C GLY A 433 -14.90 -6.12 -31.74
N MET A 434 -14.77 -4.86 -32.18
CA MET A 434 -15.75 -3.82 -31.91
C MET A 434 -17.09 -4.09 -32.61
N HIS A 435 -17.06 -4.55 -33.88
CA HIS A 435 -18.27 -4.97 -34.58
C HIS A 435 -18.95 -6.17 -33.91
N ALA A 436 -18.18 -7.15 -33.47
CA ALA A 436 -18.72 -8.32 -32.76
C ALA A 436 -19.38 -7.96 -31.41
N MET A 437 -18.99 -6.87 -30.78
CA MET A 437 -19.59 -6.37 -29.54
C MET A 437 -20.90 -5.63 -29.73
N HIS A 438 -21.27 -5.28 -30.95
CA HIS A 438 -22.46 -4.48 -31.20
C HIS A 438 -23.76 -5.26 -30.87
N PRO A 439 -24.74 -4.64 -30.19
CA PRO A 439 -25.95 -5.33 -29.74
C PRO A 439 -26.83 -5.93 -30.86
N SER A 440 -26.74 -5.39 -32.07
CA SER A 440 -27.55 -5.88 -33.21
C SER A 440 -27.10 -7.21 -33.77
N GLY A 441 -25.95 -7.76 -33.32
CA GLY A 441 -25.44 -9.07 -33.73
C GLY A 441 -25.02 -9.21 -35.20
N ASP A 442 -25.46 -8.27 -36.08
CA ASP A 442 -25.07 -8.13 -37.48
C ASP A 442 -23.92 -7.14 -37.69
N GLY A 443 -23.29 -6.75 -36.55
CA GLY A 443 -22.15 -5.85 -36.49
C GLY A 443 -22.49 -4.51 -37.13
N GLY A 444 -23.48 -3.77 -36.57
CA GLY A 444 -23.89 -2.46 -37.09
C GLY A 444 -22.67 -1.74 -37.64
N LYS A 445 -22.62 -1.56 -38.94
CA LYS A 445 -21.44 -1.10 -39.67
C LYS A 445 -21.22 0.39 -39.41
N PHE A 446 -20.78 0.70 -38.19
CA PHE A 446 -20.24 2.02 -37.92
C PHE A 446 -18.91 2.19 -38.65
N LEU A 447 -18.75 3.28 -39.34
CA LEU A 447 -17.53 3.60 -40.05
C LEU A 447 -16.35 3.78 -39.06
N TYR A 448 -16.65 4.30 -37.86
CA TYR A 448 -15.70 4.53 -36.77
C TYR A 448 -16.23 3.92 -35.47
N PRO A 449 -16.25 2.56 -35.32
CA PRO A 449 -16.88 1.90 -34.19
C PRO A 449 -16.15 2.18 -32.87
N GLN A 450 -14.83 2.45 -32.92
CA GLN A 450 -14.02 2.79 -31.75
C GLN A 450 -14.43 4.16 -31.17
N SER A 451 -14.48 5.20 -32.01
CA SER A 451 -14.90 6.56 -31.65
C SER A 451 -16.33 6.56 -31.12
N ASN A 452 -17.25 5.90 -31.83
CA ASN A 452 -18.64 5.76 -31.41
C ASN A 452 -18.76 5.11 -30.03
N TRP A 453 -18.06 3.99 -29.81
CA TRP A 453 -18.08 3.27 -28.54
C TRP A 453 -17.50 4.13 -27.41
N LEU A 454 -16.33 4.78 -27.61
CA LEU A 454 -15.69 5.64 -26.61
C LEU A 454 -16.61 6.79 -26.20
N LYS A 455 -17.18 7.50 -27.16
CA LYS A 455 -18.09 8.61 -26.93
C LYS A 455 -19.32 8.20 -26.09
N HIS A 456 -19.96 7.10 -26.45
CA HIS A 456 -21.13 6.61 -25.69
C HIS A 456 -20.77 6.05 -24.32
N THR A 457 -19.67 5.27 -24.24
CA THR A 457 -19.22 4.63 -23.01
C THR A 457 -18.74 5.61 -21.96
N LEU A 458 -18.11 6.71 -22.38
CA LEU A 458 -17.54 7.71 -21.48
C LEU A 458 -18.51 8.86 -21.16
N ARG A 459 -19.73 8.84 -21.67
CA ARG A 459 -20.72 9.88 -21.38
C ARG A 459 -21.07 10.00 -19.89
N GLU A 460 -21.19 8.87 -19.20
CA GLU A 460 -21.61 8.82 -17.80
C GLU A 460 -20.67 9.59 -16.85
N PRO A 461 -19.34 9.43 -16.89
CA PRO A 461 -18.41 10.24 -16.09
C PRO A 461 -18.58 11.76 -16.21
N PHE A 462 -19.10 12.23 -17.32
CA PHE A 462 -19.27 13.67 -17.59
C PHE A 462 -20.65 14.23 -17.19
N ARG A 463 -21.64 13.41 -16.83
CA ARG A 463 -22.99 13.87 -16.49
C ARG A 463 -23.03 14.95 -15.40
N LEU A 464 -22.07 14.92 -14.48
CA LEU A 464 -21.99 15.88 -13.37
C LEU A 464 -21.29 17.21 -13.75
N VAL A 465 -20.49 17.22 -14.81
CA VAL A 465 -19.69 18.40 -15.23
C VAL A 465 -20.25 19.05 -16.49
N GLU A 466 -20.81 18.25 -17.41
CA GLU A 466 -21.45 18.72 -18.63
C GLU A 466 -22.78 17.96 -18.88
N PRO A 467 -23.93 18.55 -18.50
CA PRO A 467 -25.23 17.92 -18.71
C PRO A 467 -25.67 17.84 -20.18
N SER A 468 -25.20 18.78 -21.03
CA SER A 468 -25.56 18.83 -22.44
C SER A 468 -24.88 17.73 -23.25
N ASP A 469 -25.67 16.90 -23.92
CA ASP A 469 -25.14 15.88 -24.83
C ASP A 469 -24.50 16.52 -26.06
N ILE A 470 -25.00 17.68 -26.52
CA ILE A 470 -24.45 18.42 -27.66
C ILE A 470 -23.05 18.94 -27.31
N ALA A 471 -22.91 19.70 -26.25
CA ALA A 471 -21.62 20.23 -25.83
C ALA A 471 -20.58 19.12 -25.54
N TYR A 472 -21.01 18.01 -24.93
CA TYR A 472 -20.16 16.84 -24.74
C TYR A 472 -19.68 16.23 -26.06
N HIS A 473 -20.58 16.07 -27.07
CA HIS A 473 -20.22 15.53 -28.37
C HIS A 473 -19.29 16.47 -29.16
N GLU A 474 -19.50 17.77 -29.06
CA GLU A 474 -18.60 18.77 -29.64
C GLU A 474 -17.21 18.72 -29.03
N ALA A 475 -17.14 18.58 -27.69
CA ALA A 475 -15.87 18.41 -26.99
C ALA A 475 -15.14 17.11 -27.38
N CYS A 476 -15.88 16.00 -27.55
CA CYS A 476 -15.31 14.76 -28.07
C CYS A 476 -14.74 14.93 -29.48
N ALA A 477 -15.48 15.56 -30.38
CA ALA A 477 -15.02 15.80 -31.73
C ALA A 477 -13.78 16.69 -31.79
N ARG A 478 -13.76 17.75 -30.98
CA ARG A 478 -12.59 18.65 -30.87
C ARG A 478 -11.38 17.92 -30.27
N PHE A 479 -11.56 17.14 -29.23
CA PHE A 479 -10.48 16.33 -28.67
C PHE A 479 -9.90 15.35 -29.69
N GLU A 480 -10.76 14.57 -30.39
CA GLU A 480 -10.32 13.63 -31.44
C GLU A 480 -9.54 14.34 -32.55
N PHE A 481 -10.00 15.53 -32.96
CA PHE A 481 -9.32 16.32 -33.97
C PHE A 481 -7.92 16.74 -33.52
N LEU A 482 -7.79 17.29 -32.30
CA LEU A 482 -6.51 17.72 -31.73
C LEU A 482 -5.55 16.54 -31.52
N ALA A 483 -6.07 15.43 -31.01
CA ALA A 483 -5.29 14.20 -30.86
C ALA A 483 -4.82 13.63 -32.19
N SER A 484 -5.64 13.77 -33.26
CA SER A 484 -5.27 13.39 -34.61
C SER A 484 -4.18 14.30 -35.17
N MET A 485 -4.24 15.62 -34.96
CA MET A 485 -3.16 16.53 -35.36
C MET A 485 -1.84 16.16 -34.69
N ILE A 486 -1.87 15.90 -33.39
CA ILE A 486 -0.68 15.50 -32.65
C ILE A 486 -0.15 14.12 -33.13
N ALA A 487 -1.04 13.18 -33.45
CA ALA A 487 -0.64 11.91 -34.04
C ALA A 487 0.04 12.07 -35.39
N MET A 488 -0.45 12.99 -36.24
CA MET A 488 0.17 13.31 -37.52
C MET A 488 1.55 13.97 -37.37
N ASP A 489 1.76 14.76 -36.33
CA ASP A 489 3.05 15.38 -36.01
C ASP A 489 4.09 14.38 -35.46
N THR A 490 3.67 13.35 -34.76
CA THR A 490 4.59 12.40 -34.09
C THR A 490 5.06 11.26 -34.97
N ASP A 491 4.43 10.99 -36.11
CA ASP A 491 4.78 9.90 -37.03
C ASP A 491 5.73 10.36 -38.14
N ILE A 492 7.02 10.19 -37.90
CA ILE A 492 8.11 10.64 -38.80
C ILE A 492 8.20 9.78 -40.07
N ASP A 493 7.62 8.57 -40.09
CA ASP A 493 7.81 7.59 -41.19
C ASP A 493 6.67 7.58 -42.25
N PHE A 494 5.89 8.65 -42.40
CA PHE A 494 4.80 8.80 -43.40
C PHE A 494 3.69 7.73 -43.33
N ARG A 495 3.57 6.98 -42.22
CA ARG A 495 2.50 6.04 -41.92
C ARG A 495 1.56 6.59 -40.85
N ALA A 496 1.55 7.91 -40.68
CA ALA A 496 0.70 8.59 -39.73
C ALA A 496 -0.76 8.18 -39.93
N TYR A 497 -1.32 7.56 -38.88
CA TYR A 497 -2.73 7.21 -38.87
C TYR A 497 -3.41 8.07 -37.81
N PRO A 498 -4.32 8.96 -38.20
CA PRO A 498 -5.00 9.83 -37.25
C PRO A 498 -5.85 9.00 -36.28
N TRP A 499 -6.27 9.59 -35.20
CA TRP A 499 -7.33 9.05 -34.37
C TRP A 499 -8.65 9.15 -35.15
N ALA A 500 -8.79 8.31 -36.18
CA ALA A 500 -9.93 8.37 -37.09
C ALA A 500 -11.23 8.15 -36.30
N GLY A 501 -12.08 9.15 -36.31
CA GLY A 501 -13.31 9.18 -35.53
C GLY A 501 -14.47 9.83 -36.29
N GLU A 502 -15.62 9.90 -35.63
CA GLU A 502 -16.86 10.44 -36.24
C GLU A 502 -16.75 11.91 -36.67
N PHE A 503 -15.80 12.67 -36.14
CA PHE A 503 -15.52 14.03 -36.58
C PHE A 503 -15.07 14.13 -38.07
N LEU A 504 -14.65 13.00 -38.64
CA LEU A 504 -14.29 12.91 -40.06
C LEU A 504 -15.53 12.80 -41.00
N LEU A 505 -16.68 12.41 -40.41
CA LEU A 505 -17.93 12.35 -41.16
C LEU A 505 -18.41 13.77 -41.44
N ASP A 506 -18.59 14.08 -42.72
CA ASP A 506 -19.06 15.39 -43.16
C ASP A 506 -20.52 15.64 -42.73
N SER A 507 -20.93 16.91 -42.82
CA SER A 507 -22.18 17.60 -42.54
C SER A 507 -23.51 16.86 -42.85
N THR A 508 -23.47 15.63 -43.34
CA THR A 508 -24.65 14.83 -43.72
C THR A 508 -25.55 14.46 -42.52
N TRP A 509 -25.05 14.63 -41.29
CA TRP A 509 -25.76 14.29 -40.04
C TRP A 509 -26.11 15.51 -39.18
N GLY A 510 -26.15 16.71 -39.74
CA GLY A 510 -26.62 17.91 -39.04
C GLY A 510 -25.57 18.61 -38.15
N TYR A 511 -24.32 18.16 -38.20
CA TYR A 511 -23.19 18.86 -37.57
C TYR A 511 -22.50 19.71 -38.67
N ASP A 512 -22.74 21.01 -38.64
CA ASP A 512 -21.99 21.97 -39.47
C ASP A 512 -20.59 22.13 -38.86
N ASN A 513 -19.80 21.05 -38.95
CA ASN A 513 -18.50 20.96 -38.31
C ASN A 513 -17.43 21.57 -39.22
N ASN A 514 -17.36 22.89 -39.25
CA ASN A 514 -16.19 23.61 -39.75
C ASN A 514 -15.05 23.60 -38.70
N LEU A 515 -14.89 22.46 -38.01
CA LEU A 515 -13.91 22.30 -36.93
C LEU A 515 -12.48 22.58 -37.43
N ALA A 516 -12.14 22.12 -38.62
CA ALA A 516 -10.85 22.42 -39.25
C ALA A 516 -10.61 23.91 -39.43
N ALA A 517 -11.61 24.66 -39.96
CA ALA A 517 -11.49 26.11 -40.14
C ALA A 517 -11.51 26.87 -38.79
N ALA A 518 -12.26 26.35 -37.78
CA ALA A 518 -12.22 26.93 -36.45
C ALA A 518 -10.81 26.81 -35.84
N ILE A 519 -10.20 25.62 -35.91
CA ILE A 519 -8.84 25.39 -35.41
C ILE A 519 -7.81 26.17 -36.24
N GLU A 520 -7.95 26.24 -37.58
CA GLU A 520 -7.09 27.06 -38.44
C GLU A 520 -7.09 28.53 -38.02
N GLY A 521 -8.27 29.06 -37.65
CA GLY A 521 -8.41 30.44 -37.14
C GLY A 521 -7.78 30.65 -35.76
N GLU A 522 -7.60 29.61 -34.97
CA GLU A 522 -6.94 29.65 -33.66
C GLU A 522 -5.41 29.52 -33.74
N LEU A 523 -4.86 28.98 -34.85
CA LEU A 523 -3.43 28.74 -35.03
C LEU A 523 -2.66 30.07 -35.13
N THR A 524 -2.12 30.46 -33.98
CA THR A 524 -1.24 31.62 -33.82
C THR A 524 -0.04 31.24 -32.95
N ASP A 525 1.01 32.05 -32.93
CA ASP A 525 2.16 31.86 -32.04
C ASP A 525 1.76 31.84 -30.53
N MET A 526 0.59 32.38 -30.21
CA MET A 526 0.03 32.43 -28.84
C MET A 526 -0.91 31.26 -28.55
N TRP A 527 -1.05 30.30 -29.47
CA TRP A 527 -1.95 29.18 -29.24
C TRP A 527 -1.50 28.36 -28.02
N PRO A 528 -2.38 28.10 -27.00
CA PRO A 528 -1.99 27.47 -25.72
C PRO A 528 -1.29 26.12 -25.87
N LEU A 529 -1.66 25.32 -26.86
CA LEU A 529 -1.02 24.05 -27.18
C LEU A 529 0.45 24.22 -27.59
N LEU A 530 0.79 25.23 -28.38
CA LEU A 530 2.18 25.54 -28.76
C LEU A 530 2.99 25.98 -27.53
N ALA A 531 2.43 26.88 -26.73
CA ALA A 531 3.06 27.34 -25.49
C ALA A 531 3.34 26.16 -24.50
N ALA A 532 2.52 25.13 -24.55
CA ALA A 532 2.71 23.91 -23.76
C ALA A 532 3.70 22.91 -24.39
N GLY A 533 4.28 23.20 -25.53
CA GLY A 533 5.29 22.38 -26.21
C GLY A 533 4.75 21.36 -27.22
N ALA A 534 3.44 21.37 -27.54
CA ALA A 534 2.91 20.60 -28.64
C ALA A 534 3.51 21.10 -29.99
N PHE A 535 3.68 20.21 -30.94
CA PHE A 535 4.29 20.50 -32.24
C PHE A 535 5.70 21.13 -32.13
N GLY A 536 6.45 20.76 -31.05
CA GLY A 536 7.75 21.36 -30.74
C GLY A 536 7.72 22.83 -30.35
N GLY A 537 6.53 23.41 -30.11
CA GLY A 537 6.33 24.84 -29.88
C GLY A 537 6.37 25.68 -31.17
N GLU A 538 6.27 25.04 -32.35
CA GLU A 538 6.46 25.69 -33.67
C GLU A 538 5.14 25.76 -34.43
N LEU A 539 4.68 26.98 -34.78
CA LEU A 539 3.46 27.20 -35.56
C LEU A 539 3.50 26.52 -36.93
N PRO A 540 4.60 26.55 -37.70
CA PRO A 540 4.66 25.87 -38.99
C PRO A 540 4.39 24.36 -38.89
N ARG A 541 4.90 23.72 -37.86
CA ARG A 541 4.67 22.26 -37.60
C ARG A 541 3.21 21.96 -37.31
N ALA A 542 2.53 22.80 -36.53
CA ALA A 542 1.10 22.66 -36.29
C ALA A 542 0.28 22.85 -37.58
N GLN A 543 0.68 23.79 -38.47
CA GLN A 543 0.06 24.01 -39.77
C GLN A 543 0.28 22.84 -40.74
N GLU A 544 1.47 22.22 -40.70
CA GLU A 544 1.76 21.00 -41.48
C GLU A 544 0.89 19.84 -41.00
N ALA A 545 0.77 19.62 -39.66
CA ALA A 545 -0.08 18.60 -39.08
C ALA A 545 -1.57 18.78 -39.45
N LEU A 546 -2.08 20.02 -39.44
CA LEU A 546 -3.43 20.34 -39.88
C LEU A 546 -3.62 20.02 -41.36
N THR A 547 -2.67 20.43 -42.20
CA THR A 547 -2.68 20.18 -43.66
C THR A 547 -2.65 18.68 -43.94
N ALA A 548 -1.82 17.93 -43.25
CA ALA A 548 -1.72 16.47 -43.37
C ALA A 548 -3.04 15.77 -42.99
N LEU A 549 -3.66 16.19 -41.88
CA LEU A 549 -4.95 15.64 -41.41
C LEU A 549 -6.09 15.95 -42.40
N THR A 550 -6.19 17.19 -42.89
CA THR A 550 -7.21 17.56 -43.85
C THR A 550 -7.01 16.88 -45.20
N GLY A 551 -5.78 16.73 -45.66
CA GLY A 551 -5.41 15.94 -46.83
C GLY A 551 -5.74 14.45 -46.69
N TRP A 552 -5.51 13.85 -45.54
CA TRP A 552 -5.90 12.49 -45.24
C TRP A 552 -7.43 12.30 -45.28
N ARG A 553 -8.20 13.22 -44.69
CA ARG A 553 -9.66 13.29 -44.76
C ARG A 553 -10.16 13.31 -46.21
N GLY A 554 -9.56 14.16 -47.07
CA GLY A 554 -9.93 14.26 -48.47
C GLY A 554 -9.75 12.96 -49.28
N LYS A 555 -8.75 12.12 -48.89
CA LYS A 555 -8.47 10.84 -49.55
C LYS A 555 -9.35 9.69 -49.06
N HIS A 556 -9.72 9.68 -47.79
CA HIS A 556 -10.37 8.55 -47.12
C HIS A 556 -11.84 8.82 -46.75
N GLY A 557 -12.25 10.09 -46.58
CA GLY A 557 -13.63 10.45 -46.23
C GLY A 557 -14.65 10.36 -47.39
N ARG A 558 -14.21 10.16 -48.64
CA ARG A 558 -15.07 10.06 -49.82
C ARG A 558 -15.39 8.64 -50.29
N ARG A 559 -15.02 7.61 -49.57
CA ARG A 559 -15.11 6.20 -50.03
C ARG A 559 -16.28 5.42 -49.49
N TRP A 560 -17.37 6.07 -49.05
CA TRP A 560 -18.60 5.30 -48.65
C TRP A 560 -19.87 6.02 -49.06
#